data_02ac8b1786985a99d63bbca6ee91857f
#
_entry.id   02ac8b1786985a99d63bbca6ee91857f
#
_cell.length_a   1.000
_cell.length_b   1.000
_cell.length_c   1.000
_cell.angle_alpha   90.00
_cell.angle_beta   90.00
_cell.angle_gamma   90.00
#
_symmetry.space_group_name_H-M   'P 1'
#
loop_
_entity.id
_entity.type
_entity.pdbx_description
1 polymer ?
#
loop_
_entity_poly.entity_id
_entity_poly.type
_entity_poly.pdbx_seq_one_letter_code
_entity_poly.pdbx_strand_id
1 'polypeptide(L)'
;MKPLLILASSSRYRRELLDRLCLPYESISPDVDESAQPGETPRETALRLAELKARAVWNQHPGSVVIGSDQTADLHGVRLGKPHTRENAVKQLSAMQGEETVFATALCVIDAQGHAHTAESLTRVRDRKSVV
;
A
#
# COMPACT_ATOMS: atom_id res chain seq x y z
N MET A 1 13.65 25.23 -10.76
CA MET A 1 13.44 24.66 -9.42
C MET A 1 13.14 23.18 -9.50
N LYS A 2 13.75 22.39 -8.65
CA LYS A 2 13.42 20.96 -8.58
C LYS A 2 12.05 20.80 -7.92
N PRO A 3 11.20 19.90 -8.44
CA PRO A 3 9.92 19.61 -7.79
C PRO A 3 10.14 19.06 -6.38
N LEU A 4 9.21 19.35 -5.48
CA LEU A 4 9.18 18.77 -4.16
C LEU A 4 8.81 17.30 -4.27
N LEU A 5 9.53 16.43 -3.58
CA LEU A 5 9.18 15.00 -3.49
C LEU A 5 8.37 14.77 -2.22
N ILE A 6 7.20 14.17 -2.37
CA ILE A 6 6.30 13.90 -1.25
C ILE A 6 5.95 12.41 -1.21
N LEU A 7 6.09 11.82 -0.03
CA LEU A 7 5.57 10.47 0.24
C LEU A 7 4.18 10.60 0.86
N ALA A 8 3.16 10.13 0.13
CA ALA A 8 1.77 10.15 0.59
C ALA A 8 1.50 8.94 1.49
N SER A 9 2.05 8.96 2.70
CA SER A 9 1.93 7.86 3.63
C SER A 9 2.26 8.29 5.05
N SER A 10 1.59 7.70 6.02
CA SER A 10 1.95 7.78 7.44
C SER A 10 2.81 6.59 7.88
N SER A 11 3.09 5.66 6.99
CA SER A 11 3.83 4.44 7.31
C SER A 11 5.30 4.72 7.59
N ARG A 12 5.74 4.40 8.81
CA ARG A 12 7.14 4.50 9.20
C ARG A 12 8.03 3.60 8.35
N TYR A 13 7.55 2.41 8.02
CA TYR A 13 8.29 1.45 7.21
C TYR A 13 8.58 1.99 5.81
N ARG A 14 7.58 2.60 5.17
CA ARG A 14 7.75 3.20 3.85
C ARG A 14 8.69 4.39 3.89
N ARG A 15 8.64 5.20 4.96
CA ARG A 15 9.59 6.29 5.15
C ARG A 15 11.02 5.78 5.27
N GLU A 16 11.23 4.72 6.04
CA GLU A 16 12.55 4.10 6.19
C GLU A 16 13.09 3.57 4.86
N LEU A 17 12.23 2.99 4.02
CA LEU A 17 12.62 2.54 2.69
C LEU A 17 13.04 3.71 1.80
N LEU A 18 12.29 4.79 1.83
CA LEU A 18 12.59 5.97 1.01
C LEU A 18 13.86 6.68 1.51
N ASP A 19 14.11 6.67 2.81
CA ASP A 19 15.33 7.23 3.40
C ASP A 19 16.60 6.60 2.83
N ARG A 20 16.53 5.33 2.42
CA ARG A 20 17.68 4.62 1.82
C ARG A 20 18.11 5.22 0.48
N LEU A 21 17.24 5.95 -0.20
CA LEU A 21 17.58 6.61 -1.46
C LEU A 21 18.35 7.91 -1.25
N CYS A 22 18.46 8.38 -0.01
CA CYS A 22 19.18 9.61 0.36
C CYS A 22 18.66 10.85 -0.38
N LEU A 23 17.38 10.86 -0.72
CA LEU A 23 16.72 12.00 -1.37
C LEU A 23 15.92 12.80 -0.33
N PRO A 24 15.95 14.13 -0.41
CA PRO A 24 15.09 14.94 0.46
C PRO A 24 13.62 14.78 0.04
N TYR A 25 12.74 14.53 1.00
CA TYR A 25 11.30 14.41 0.76
C TYR A 25 10.51 14.86 1.98
N GLU A 26 9.23 15.13 1.76
CA GLU A 26 8.28 15.33 2.84
C GLU A 26 7.31 14.16 2.91
N SER A 27 6.80 13.86 4.10
CA SER A 27 5.81 12.81 4.30
C SER A 27 4.49 13.46 4.71
N ILE A 28 3.43 13.20 3.94
CA ILE A 28 2.10 13.73 4.20
C ILE A 28 1.12 12.55 4.21
N SER A 29 0.38 12.41 5.30
CA SER A 29 -0.62 11.34 5.41
C SER A 29 -1.85 11.72 4.59
N PRO A 30 -2.24 10.91 3.60
CA PRO A 30 -3.46 11.16 2.85
C PRO A 30 -4.68 10.81 3.68
N ASP A 31 -5.73 11.62 3.59
CA ASP A 31 -7.02 11.34 4.20
C ASP A 31 -7.97 10.84 3.12
N VAL A 32 -8.03 9.52 2.97
CA VAL A 32 -8.86 8.87 1.95
C VAL A 32 -9.58 7.66 2.54
N ASP A 33 -10.70 7.31 1.94
CA ASP A 33 -11.43 6.09 2.30
C ASP A 33 -10.67 4.87 1.73
N GLU A 34 -10.16 4.03 2.62
CA GLU A 34 -9.39 2.84 2.25
C GLU A 34 -10.24 1.58 2.11
N SER A 35 -11.56 1.71 2.09
CA SER A 35 -12.47 0.58 1.93
C SER A 35 -12.37 -0.01 0.52
N ALA A 36 -12.47 -1.34 0.42
CA ALA A 36 -12.59 -2.01 -0.87
C ALA A 36 -13.96 -1.70 -1.49
N GLN A 37 -14.00 -1.60 -2.82
CA GLN A 37 -15.25 -1.40 -3.55
C GLN A 37 -15.87 -2.76 -3.89
N PRO A 38 -17.22 -2.83 -4.05
CA PRO A 38 -17.89 -4.08 -4.42
C PRO A 38 -17.32 -4.67 -5.72
N GLY A 39 -17.05 -5.97 -5.72
CA GLY A 39 -16.51 -6.68 -6.87
C GLY A 39 -15.03 -6.47 -7.13
N GLU A 40 -14.36 -5.70 -6.31
CA GLU A 40 -12.93 -5.40 -6.46
C GLU A 40 -12.09 -6.53 -5.87
N THR A 41 -11.08 -7.00 -6.62
CA THR A 41 -10.11 -7.95 -6.08
C THR A 41 -9.12 -7.22 -5.14
N PRO A 42 -8.43 -7.93 -4.24
CA PRO A 42 -7.40 -7.31 -3.40
C PRO A 42 -6.33 -6.56 -4.20
N ARG A 43 -5.91 -7.11 -5.34
CA ARG A 43 -4.94 -6.48 -6.24
C ARG A 43 -5.49 -5.16 -6.80
N GLU A 44 -6.74 -5.17 -7.26
CA GLU A 44 -7.40 -3.98 -7.79
C GLU A 44 -7.56 -2.91 -6.71
N THR A 45 -7.87 -3.32 -5.49
CA THR A 45 -7.94 -2.41 -4.33
C THR A 45 -6.59 -1.74 -4.09
N ALA A 46 -5.49 -2.52 -4.09
CA ALA A 46 -4.15 -1.97 -3.87
C ALA A 46 -3.78 -0.94 -4.92
N LEU A 47 -4.03 -1.24 -6.20
CA LEU A 47 -3.73 -0.32 -7.30
C LEU A 47 -4.55 0.97 -7.20
N ARG A 48 -5.83 0.84 -6.95
CA ARG A 48 -6.74 1.99 -6.82
C ARG A 48 -6.35 2.87 -5.64
N LEU A 49 -6.06 2.27 -4.49
CA LEU A 49 -5.71 3.02 -3.28
C LEU A 49 -4.35 3.70 -3.38
N ALA A 50 -3.38 3.07 -4.04
CA ALA A 50 -2.08 3.68 -4.27
C ALA A 50 -2.24 4.98 -5.08
N GLU A 51 -3.01 4.94 -6.15
CA GLU A 51 -3.28 6.11 -6.98
C GLU A 51 -4.12 7.15 -6.23
N LEU A 52 -5.16 6.72 -5.52
CA LEU A 52 -6.02 7.62 -4.75
C LEU A 52 -5.22 8.39 -3.70
N LYS A 53 -4.35 7.70 -2.96
CA LYS A 53 -3.50 8.33 -1.95
C LYS A 53 -2.54 9.35 -2.57
N ALA A 54 -1.89 8.97 -3.65
CA ALA A 54 -0.98 9.87 -4.36
C ALA A 54 -1.72 11.09 -4.90
N ARG A 55 -2.87 10.88 -5.52
CA ARG A 55 -3.66 11.96 -6.13
C ARG A 55 -4.21 12.92 -5.09
N ALA A 56 -4.65 12.43 -3.95
CA ALA A 56 -5.17 13.27 -2.88
C ALA A 56 -4.11 14.27 -2.39
N VAL A 57 -2.86 13.82 -2.25
CA VAL A 57 -1.76 14.69 -1.84
C VAL A 57 -1.34 15.61 -2.99
N TRP A 58 -1.26 15.09 -4.22
CA TRP A 58 -0.85 15.89 -5.37
C TRP A 58 -1.81 17.06 -5.62
N ASN A 59 -3.11 16.85 -5.44
CA ASN A 59 -4.11 17.91 -5.63
C ASN A 59 -3.95 19.05 -4.65
N GLN A 60 -3.37 18.80 -3.47
CA GLN A 60 -3.05 19.83 -2.49
C GLN A 60 -1.67 20.48 -2.75
N HIS A 61 -0.82 19.81 -3.50
CA HIS A 61 0.53 20.25 -3.81
C HIS A 61 0.84 20.09 -5.30
N PRO A 62 0.09 20.80 -6.18
CA PRO A 62 0.33 20.69 -7.63
C PRO A 62 1.77 21.06 -7.99
N GLY A 63 2.33 20.34 -8.94
CA GLY A 63 3.71 20.55 -9.37
C GLY A 63 4.75 19.78 -8.57
N SER A 64 4.34 19.06 -7.53
CA SER A 64 5.21 18.16 -6.79
C SER A 64 5.24 16.76 -7.44
N VAL A 65 6.21 15.95 -7.04
CA VAL A 65 6.25 14.52 -7.38
C VAL A 65 5.79 13.77 -6.14
N VAL A 66 4.71 12.99 -6.27
CA VAL A 66 4.09 12.31 -5.14
C VAL A 66 4.15 10.80 -5.34
N ILE A 67 4.59 10.09 -4.30
CA ILE A 67 4.62 8.64 -4.25
C ILE A 67 3.50 8.16 -3.32
N GLY A 68 2.56 7.39 -3.87
CA GLY A 68 1.54 6.68 -3.10
C GLY A 68 1.77 5.18 -3.18
N SER A 69 1.41 4.46 -2.15
CA SER A 69 1.58 3.02 -2.11
C SER A 69 0.48 2.39 -1.25
N ASP A 70 0.09 1.18 -1.63
CA ASP A 70 -0.80 0.37 -0.84
C ASP A 70 -0.40 -1.10 -0.95
N GLN A 71 -0.70 -1.87 0.09
CA GLN A 71 -0.45 -3.29 0.12
C GLN A 71 -1.70 -4.00 0.63
N THR A 72 -2.11 -5.04 -0.09
CA THR A 72 -3.21 -5.90 0.33
C THR A 72 -2.73 -7.33 0.49
N ALA A 73 -3.35 -8.05 1.42
CA ALA A 73 -3.13 -9.48 1.59
C ALA A 73 -4.38 -10.22 1.12
N ASP A 74 -4.18 -11.19 0.25
CA ASP A 74 -5.23 -11.99 -0.37
C ASP A 74 -5.11 -13.44 0.10
N LEU A 75 -6.12 -13.91 0.80
CA LEU A 75 -6.27 -15.32 1.19
C LEU A 75 -7.50 -15.86 0.47
N HIS A 76 -7.30 -16.73 -0.54
CA HIS A 76 -8.38 -17.32 -1.34
C HIS A 76 -9.34 -16.30 -1.95
N GLY A 77 -8.82 -15.18 -2.43
CA GLY A 77 -9.63 -14.11 -3.03
C GLY A 77 -10.26 -13.14 -2.03
N VAL A 78 -10.00 -13.35 -0.73
CA VAL A 78 -10.53 -12.50 0.33
C VAL A 78 -9.44 -11.57 0.85
N ARG A 79 -9.72 -10.27 0.87
CA ARG A 79 -8.80 -9.28 1.41
C ARG A 79 -8.71 -9.42 2.93
N LEU A 80 -7.48 -9.55 3.44
CA LEU A 80 -7.23 -9.51 4.87
C LEU A 80 -7.02 -8.07 5.30
N GLY A 81 -7.88 -7.56 6.17
CA GLY A 81 -7.75 -6.24 6.74
C GLY A 81 -6.76 -6.21 7.91
N LYS A 82 -6.48 -5.02 8.41
CA LYS A 82 -5.70 -4.85 9.63
C LYS A 82 -6.47 -5.46 10.80
N PRO A 83 -5.84 -6.27 11.66
CA PRO A 83 -6.58 -6.97 12.73
C PRO A 83 -7.13 -6.05 13.81
N HIS A 84 -6.49 -4.95 14.13
CA HIS A 84 -6.86 -3.97 15.15
C HIS A 84 -6.97 -4.52 16.58
N THR A 85 -7.23 -5.82 16.75
CA THR A 85 -7.30 -6.49 18.06
C THR A 85 -6.45 -7.74 18.05
N ARG A 86 -6.06 -8.20 19.25
CA ARG A 86 -5.31 -9.45 19.40
C ARG A 86 -6.13 -10.66 18.92
N GLU A 87 -7.43 -10.68 19.21
CA GLU A 87 -8.32 -11.76 18.80
C GLU A 87 -8.40 -11.87 17.28
N ASN A 88 -8.55 -10.74 16.58
CA ASN A 88 -8.58 -10.72 15.12
C ASN A 88 -7.23 -11.12 14.52
N ALA A 89 -6.12 -10.73 15.15
CA ALA A 89 -4.79 -11.14 14.71
C ALA A 89 -4.62 -12.66 14.80
N VAL A 90 -5.07 -13.26 15.89
CA VAL A 90 -5.03 -14.74 16.07
C VAL A 90 -5.90 -15.43 15.02
N LYS A 91 -7.09 -14.91 14.76
CA LYS A 91 -7.99 -15.45 13.72
C LYS A 91 -7.35 -15.40 12.34
N GLN A 92 -6.73 -14.27 11.98
CA GLN A 92 -6.05 -14.15 10.69
C GLN A 92 -4.87 -15.11 10.57
N LEU A 93 -4.04 -15.22 11.59
CA LEU A 93 -2.91 -16.13 11.60
C LEU A 93 -3.38 -17.59 11.48
N SER A 94 -4.46 -17.96 12.17
CA SER A 94 -5.04 -19.30 12.09
C SER A 94 -5.57 -19.61 10.69
N ALA A 95 -6.22 -18.62 10.06
CA ALA A 95 -6.74 -18.77 8.69
C ALA A 95 -5.62 -18.90 7.66
N MET A 96 -4.48 -18.27 7.90
CA MET A 96 -3.32 -18.31 7.00
C MET A 96 -2.49 -19.57 7.15
N GLN A 97 -2.66 -20.31 8.24
CA GLN A 97 -1.82 -21.46 8.57
C GLN A 97 -1.94 -22.57 7.50
N GLY A 98 -0.81 -22.93 6.90
CA GLY A 98 -0.76 -23.94 5.85
C GLY A 98 -1.30 -23.48 4.50
N GLU A 99 -1.78 -22.23 4.40
CA GLU A 99 -2.35 -21.66 3.19
C GLU A 99 -1.40 -20.66 2.52
N GLU A 100 -1.59 -20.45 1.23
CA GLU A 100 -0.85 -19.47 0.48
C GLU A 100 -1.55 -18.10 0.58
N THR A 101 -0.83 -17.09 1.04
CA THR A 101 -1.29 -15.71 1.05
C THR A 101 -0.55 -14.95 -0.03
N VAL A 102 -1.28 -14.21 -0.85
CA VAL A 102 -0.71 -13.36 -1.89
C VAL A 102 -0.73 -11.91 -1.41
N PHE A 103 0.44 -11.30 -1.32
CA PHE A 103 0.56 -9.89 -1.00
C PHE A 103 0.69 -9.11 -2.30
N ALA A 104 -0.24 -8.20 -2.54
CA ALA A 104 -0.17 -7.29 -3.67
C ALA A 104 0.31 -5.92 -3.17
N THR A 105 1.44 -5.49 -3.67
CA THR A 105 1.99 -4.16 -3.36
C THR A 105 1.86 -3.30 -4.60
N ALA A 106 1.18 -2.18 -4.48
CA ALA A 106 1.00 -1.23 -5.57
C ALA A 106 1.73 0.06 -5.25
N LEU A 107 2.29 0.66 -6.28
CA LEU A 107 3.01 1.92 -6.21
C LEU A 107 2.46 2.85 -7.28
N CYS A 108 2.19 4.09 -6.93
CA CYS A 108 1.81 5.13 -7.88
C CYS A 108 2.71 6.34 -7.68
N VAL A 109 3.34 6.79 -8.74
CA VAL A 109 4.10 8.05 -8.75
C VAL A 109 3.37 9.02 -9.66
N ILE A 110 3.00 10.16 -9.11
CA ILE A 110 2.42 11.25 -9.90
C ILE A 110 3.52 12.27 -10.13
N ASP A 111 3.83 12.54 -11.39
CA ASP A 111 4.88 13.46 -11.75
C ASP A 111 4.45 14.92 -11.61
N ALA A 112 5.39 15.85 -11.81
CA ALA A 112 5.13 17.26 -11.63
C ALA A 112 4.05 17.80 -12.58
N GLN A 113 3.79 17.11 -13.70
CA GLN A 113 2.75 17.46 -14.66
C GLN A 113 1.40 16.83 -14.34
N GLY A 114 1.32 15.99 -13.31
CA GLY A 114 0.08 15.35 -12.89
C GLY A 114 -0.19 14.01 -13.54
N HIS A 115 0.78 13.42 -14.24
CA HIS A 115 0.62 12.10 -14.85
C HIS A 115 0.94 11.00 -13.84
N ALA A 116 0.06 10.01 -13.75
CA ALA A 116 0.23 8.88 -12.84
C ALA A 116 0.98 7.73 -13.53
N HIS A 117 1.97 7.18 -12.83
CA HIS A 117 2.74 6.02 -13.26
C HIS A 117 2.60 4.96 -12.18
N THR A 118 2.08 3.78 -12.54
CA THR A 118 1.81 2.71 -11.59
C THR A 118 2.71 1.52 -11.82
N ALA A 119 3.03 0.84 -10.72
CA ALA A 119 3.75 -0.43 -10.74
C ALA A 119 3.16 -1.31 -9.65
N GLU A 120 3.30 -2.62 -9.82
CA GLU A 120 2.84 -3.57 -8.82
C GLU A 120 3.80 -4.73 -8.68
N SER A 121 3.76 -5.34 -7.50
CA SER A 121 4.52 -6.55 -7.19
C SER A 121 3.62 -7.51 -6.43
N LEU A 122 3.64 -8.78 -6.82
CA LEU A 122 2.92 -9.84 -6.13
C LEU A 122 3.92 -10.72 -5.42
N THR A 123 3.71 -10.93 -4.12
CA THR A 123 4.53 -11.82 -3.31
C THR A 123 3.64 -12.92 -2.73
N ARG A 124 4.00 -14.16 -3.00
CA ARG A 124 3.28 -15.33 -2.49
C ARG A 124 4.02 -15.88 -1.29
N VAL A 125 3.30 -15.99 -0.20
CA VAL A 125 3.85 -16.51 1.05
C VAL A 125 2.98 -17.67 1.51
N ARG A 126 3.61 -18.85 1.66
CA ARG A 126 2.94 -19.99 2.25
C ARG A 126 3.42 -20.16 3.68
N ASP A 127 2.49 -20.11 4.61
CA ASP A 127 2.80 -20.36 6.01
C ASP A 127 3.08 -21.84 6.19
N ARG A 128 4.21 -22.17 6.82
CA ARG A 128 4.52 -23.57 7.12
C ARG A 128 3.69 -24.03 8.32
N LYS A 129 3.08 -25.19 8.18
CA LYS A 129 2.46 -25.83 9.34
C LYS A 129 3.52 -26.03 10.40
N SER A 130 3.21 -25.59 11.61
CA SER A 130 4.05 -25.81 12.76
C SER A 130 4.27 -27.33 12.93
N VAL A 131 5.51 -27.77 12.78
CA VAL A 131 5.87 -29.16 13.07
C VAL A 131 6.18 -29.20 14.56
N VAL A 132 5.31 -29.83 15.28
CA VAL A 132 5.51 -30.07 16.70
C VAL A 132 6.32 -31.33 16.90
#